data_9778a049035a27ef6a448f73458ef393
#
_entry.id   9778a049035a27ef6a448f73458ef393
#
_cell.length_a   1.000
_cell.length_b   1.000
_cell.length_c   1.000
_cell.angle_alpha   90.00
_cell.angle_beta   90.00
_cell.angle_gamma   90.00
#
_symmetry.space_group_name_H-M   'P 1'
#
loop_
_entity.id
_entity.type
_entity.pdbx_description
1 polymer ?
#
loop_
_entity_poly.entity_id
_entity_poly.type
_entity_poly.pdbx_seq_one_letter_code
_entity_poly.pdbx_strand_id
1 'polypeptide(L)'
;NWTIWELAKPVIAQIQGYCLAGGTELATICDFRIVAEDANIGYPPVRAMTTMDMVWSPWHLPPAIAREFAFVGDNISGTKMAQYGWANYAVPIEDLDEFTIKFARRMGYIDNEMLMFTKRAVNRQYEAMGIREGLAAGTEIQALSARRDAASEWGRRVRDDGLKSALEWRDGPFRDFRGVYD
;
A
#
# COMPACT_ATOMS: atom_id res chain seq x y z
N ASN A 1 5.62 8.77 -7.72
CA ASN A 1 4.31 8.67 -7.05
C ASN A 1 3.58 10.02 -7.03
N TRP A 2 4.25 11.14 -6.74
CA TRP A 2 3.61 12.46 -6.70
C TRP A 2 2.97 12.89 -8.02
N THR A 3 3.45 12.39 -9.14
CA THR A 3 2.81 12.60 -10.46
C THR A 3 1.35 12.15 -10.46
N ILE A 4 1.04 10.98 -9.84
CA ILE A 4 -0.34 10.48 -9.74
C ILE A 4 -1.20 11.38 -8.86
N TRP A 5 -0.64 11.85 -7.75
CA TRP A 5 -1.30 12.80 -6.83
C TRP A 5 -1.72 14.08 -7.55
N GLU A 6 -0.87 14.58 -8.46
CA GLU A 6 -1.05 15.85 -9.16
C GLU A 6 -1.85 15.74 -10.46
N LEU A 7 -2.18 14.53 -10.94
CA LEU A 7 -3.02 14.35 -12.12
C LEU A 7 -4.37 15.07 -11.95
N ALA A 8 -4.82 15.71 -13.04
CA ALA A 8 -6.10 16.40 -13.05
C ALA A 8 -7.29 15.45 -12.89
N LYS A 9 -7.17 14.24 -13.41
CA LYS A 9 -8.23 13.22 -13.31
C LYS A 9 -8.02 12.31 -12.11
N PRO A 10 -9.11 11.85 -11.47
CA PRO A 10 -9.02 10.79 -10.47
C PRO A 10 -8.40 9.51 -11.04
N VAL A 11 -7.64 8.82 -10.19
CA VAL A 11 -6.96 7.56 -10.52
C VAL A 11 -7.49 6.47 -9.59
N ILE A 12 -7.84 5.32 -10.15
CA ILE A 12 -8.28 4.14 -9.42
C ILE A 12 -7.17 3.10 -9.45
N ALA A 13 -6.75 2.63 -8.28
CA ALA A 13 -5.97 1.40 -8.16
C ALA A 13 -6.93 0.22 -8.08
N GLN A 14 -6.92 -0.63 -9.10
CA GLN A 14 -7.58 -1.92 -9.09
C GLN A 14 -6.57 -2.98 -8.66
N ILE A 15 -6.88 -3.75 -7.61
CA ILE A 15 -5.90 -4.59 -6.93
C ILE A 15 -6.41 -6.03 -6.82
N GLN A 16 -5.59 -6.96 -7.29
CA GLN A 16 -5.80 -8.40 -7.13
C GLN A 16 -4.48 -9.11 -6.81
N GLY A 17 -4.54 -10.29 -6.23
CA GLY A 17 -3.36 -11.06 -5.87
C GLY A 17 -2.51 -10.36 -4.83
N TYR A 18 -1.26 -10.03 -5.14
CA TYR A 18 -0.31 -9.44 -4.19
C TYR A 18 -0.11 -7.95 -4.45
N CYS A 19 -0.40 -7.13 -3.45
CA CYS A 19 -0.07 -5.70 -3.39
C CYS A 19 0.88 -5.47 -2.22
N LEU A 20 2.17 -5.63 -2.44
CA LEU A 20 3.18 -5.63 -1.38
C LEU A 20 4.17 -4.49 -1.56
N ALA A 21 4.72 -4.00 -0.44
CA ALA A 21 5.80 -3.01 -0.41
C ALA A 21 5.47 -1.76 -1.26
N GLY A 22 6.30 -1.43 -2.24
CA GLY A 22 6.08 -0.33 -3.18
C GLY A 22 4.75 -0.41 -3.93
N GLY A 23 4.15 -1.61 -4.07
CA GLY A 23 2.79 -1.77 -4.60
C GLY A 23 1.74 -1.10 -3.71
N THR A 24 1.87 -1.20 -2.39
CA THR A 24 0.97 -0.51 -1.44
C THR A 24 1.17 1.00 -1.49
N GLU A 25 2.40 1.45 -1.66
CA GLU A 25 2.74 2.87 -1.77
C GLU A 25 2.14 3.48 -3.04
N LEU A 26 2.25 2.77 -4.18
CA LEU A 26 1.64 3.17 -5.44
C LEU A 26 0.11 3.19 -5.36
N ALA A 27 -0.49 2.16 -4.78
CA ALA A 27 -1.94 2.06 -4.62
C ALA A 27 -2.48 3.17 -3.70
N THR A 28 -1.75 3.52 -2.65
CA THR A 28 -2.18 4.51 -1.67
C THR A 28 -2.15 5.93 -2.21
N ILE A 29 -1.27 6.24 -3.16
CA ILE A 29 -1.22 7.56 -3.78
C ILE A 29 -2.34 7.76 -4.82
N CYS A 30 -3.00 6.69 -5.25
CA CYS A 30 -4.21 6.77 -6.07
C CYS A 30 -5.39 7.30 -5.26
N ASP A 31 -6.35 7.92 -5.95
CA ASP A 31 -7.53 8.52 -5.30
C ASP A 31 -8.47 7.45 -4.74
N PHE A 32 -8.61 6.33 -5.44
CA PHE A 32 -9.48 5.22 -5.06
C PHE A 32 -8.73 3.88 -5.13
N ARG A 33 -9.14 2.96 -4.28
CA ARG A 33 -8.66 1.57 -4.24
C ARG A 33 -9.85 0.64 -4.23
N ILE A 34 -9.95 -0.20 -5.26
CA ILE A 34 -10.95 -1.26 -5.40
C ILE A 34 -10.17 -2.56 -5.44
N VAL A 35 -10.45 -3.47 -4.54
CA VAL A 35 -9.61 -4.65 -4.31
C VAL A 35 -10.42 -5.94 -4.43
N ALA A 36 -9.76 -7.01 -4.88
CA ALA A 36 -10.32 -8.36 -4.70
C ALA A 36 -10.37 -8.71 -3.21
N GLU A 37 -11.41 -9.40 -2.76
CA GLU A 37 -11.59 -9.81 -1.36
C GLU A 37 -10.40 -10.60 -0.81
N ASP A 38 -9.82 -11.46 -1.65
CA ASP A 38 -8.68 -12.33 -1.37
C ASP A 38 -7.31 -11.69 -1.65
N ALA A 39 -7.27 -10.43 -2.07
CA ALA A 39 -6.01 -9.73 -2.30
C ALA A 39 -5.14 -9.70 -1.03
N ASN A 40 -3.84 -9.89 -1.21
CA ASN A 40 -2.85 -9.89 -0.14
C ASN A 40 -2.11 -8.55 -0.12
N ILE A 41 -2.38 -7.74 0.89
CA ILE A 41 -1.86 -6.37 1.01
C ILE A 41 -0.94 -6.29 2.22
N GLY A 42 0.35 -6.00 2.02
CA GLY A 42 1.31 -6.08 3.12
C GLY A 42 2.62 -5.34 2.88
N TYR A 43 3.45 -5.25 3.94
CA TYR A 43 4.79 -4.65 3.84
C TYR A 43 5.89 -5.57 4.39
N PRO A 44 6.08 -6.79 3.85
CA PRO A 44 7.08 -7.74 4.35
C PRO A 44 8.54 -7.27 4.29
N PRO A 45 8.96 -6.22 3.54
CA PRO A 45 10.35 -5.73 3.60
C PRO A 45 10.82 -5.31 5.00
N VAL A 46 9.91 -4.91 5.90
CA VAL A 46 10.27 -4.53 7.27
C VAL A 46 10.98 -5.65 8.04
N ARG A 47 10.74 -6.91 7.66
CA ARG A 47 11.29 -8.09 8.35
C ARG A 47 12.81 -8.25 8.19
N ALA A 48 13.39 -7.74 7.09
CA ALA A 48 14.83 -7.85 6.86
C ALA A 48 15.44 -6.78 5.97
N MET A 49 14.65 -6.17 5.09
CA MET A 49 15.19 -5.30 4.03
C MET A 49 15.22 -3.83 4.47
N THR A 50 14.04 -3.22 4.64
CA THR A 50 13.92 -1.78 4.82
C THR A 50 12.58 -1.41 5.46
N THR A 51 12.50 -0.19 6.00
CA THR A 51 11.24 0.45 6.37
C THR A 51 10.48 0.92 5.13
N MET A 52 9.25 1.36 5.31
CA MET A 52 8.47 1.98 4.24
C MET A 52 9.16 3.27 3.75
N ASP A 53 9.26 3.41 2.42
CA ASP A 53 9.72 4.66 1.79
C ASP A 53 8.66 5.75 1.95
N MET A 54 7.44 5.45 1.54
CA MET A 54 6.29 6.32 1.79
C MET A 54 5.50 5.77 2.99
N VAL A 55 5.66 6.36 4.16
CA VAL A 55 4.98 5.91 5.38
C VAL A 55 3.52 6.36 5.36
N TRP A 56 2.72 5.69 4.52
CA TRP A 56 1.31 6.01 4.31
C TRP A 56 0.37 5.43 5.37
N SER A 57 0.77 4.38 6.08
CA SER A 57 -0.13 3.63 6.96
C SER A 57 -0.79 4.49 8.05
N PRO A 58 -0.11 5.47 8.70
CA PRO A 58 -0.76 6.33 9.69
C PRO A 58 -1.83 7.27 9.11
N TRP A 59 -1.82 7.50 7.79
CA TRP A 59 -2.77 8.37 7.12
C TRP A 59 -4.07 7.66 6.74
N HIS A 60 -4.02 6.34 6.58
CA HIS A 60 -5.11 5.58 5.97
C HIS A 60 -5.59 4.39 6.82
N LEU A 61 -4.91 4.08 7.92
CA LEU A 61 -5.28 2.97 8.81
C LEU A 61 -5.50 3.48 10.23
N PRO A 62 -6.38 2.83 11.00
CA PRO A 62 -6.47 3.07 12.44
C PRO A 62 -5.10 2.92 13.11
N PRO A 63 -4.76 3.73 14.14
CA PRO A 63 -3.40 3.79 14.70
C PRO A 63 -2.80 2.45 15.14
N ALA A 64 -3.61 1.53 15.68
CA ALA A 64 -3.15 0.19 16.07
C ALA A 64 -2.78 -0.63 14.85
N ILE A 65 -3.67 -0.67 13.85
CA ILE A 65 -3.48 -1.40 12.60
C ILE A 65 -2.31 -0.82 11.80
N ALA A 66 -2.17 0.52 11.78
CA ALA A 66 -1.05 1.18 11.11
C ALA A 66 0.31 0.73 11.65
N ARG A 67 0.42 0.56 12.97
CA ARG A 67 1.65 0.07 13.63
C ARG A 67 1.88 -1.40 13.37
N GLU A 68 0.85 -2.24 13.51
CA GLU A 68 0.93 -3.66 13.22
C GLU A 68 1.38 -3.91 11.79
N PHE A 69 0.73 -3.26 10.81
CA PHE A 69 1.11 -3.31 9.39
C PHE A 69 2.57 -2.93 9.15
N ALA A 70 3.02 -1.84 9.78
CA ALA A 70 4.38 -1.31 9.58
C ALA A 70 5.46 -2.08 10.35
N PHE A 71 5.14 -2.73 11.48
CA PHE A 71 6.14 -3.37 12.35
C PHE A 71 6.26 -4.87 12.11
N VAL A 72 5.17 -5.54 11.78
CA VAL A 72 5.13 -7.00 11.58
C VAL A 72 5.28 -7.36 10.10
N GLY A 73 4.68 -6.56 9.23
CA GLY A 73 4.74 -6.74 7.78
C GLY A 73 3.89 -7.91 7.27
N ASP A 74 2.87 -8.32 8.03
CA ASP A 74 1.91 -9.34 7.61
C ASP A 74 1.00 -8.84 6.48
N ASN A 75 0.47 -9.80 5.73
CA ASN A 75 -0.53 -9.50 4.73
C ASN A 75 -1.90 -9.37 5.40
N ILE A 76 -2.65 -8.38 4.95
CA ILE A 76 -4.04 -8.15 5.33
C ILE A 76 -4.89 -8.42 4.09
N SER A 77 -6.02 -9.11 4.22
CA SER A 77 -6.92 -9.39 3.10
C SER A 77 -7.57 -8.12 2.55
N GLY A 78 -7.96 -8.15 1.27
CA GLY A 78 -8.70 -7.05 0.65
C GLY A 78 -9.96 -6.68 1.43
N THR A 79 -10.70 -7.69 1.91
CA THR A 79 -11.89 -7.50 2.74
C THR A 79 -11.58 -6.70 4.01
N LYS A 80 -10.53 -7.06 4.75
CA LYS A 80 -10.13 -6.35 5.97
C LYS A 80 -9.61 -4.95 5.67
N MET A 81 -8.86 -4.77 4.57
CA MET A 81 -8.38 -3.44 4.17
C MET A 81 -9.52 -2.49 3.80
N ALA A 82 -10.62 -3.00 3.26
CA ALA A 82 -11.85 -2.21 3.06
C ALA A 82 -12.53 -1.89 4.40
N GLN A 83 -12.61 -2.83 5.33
CA GLN A 83 -13.16 -2.59 6.67
C GLN A 83 -12.36 -1.55 7.45
N TYR A 84 -11.05 -1.53 7.30
CA TYR A 84 -10.17 -0.53 7.93
C TYR A 84 -10.19 0.84 7.25
N GLY A 85 -10.85 0.96 6.08
CA GLY A 85 -10.97 2.22 5.34
C GLY A 85 -9.80 2.55 4.42
N TRP A 86 -8.85 1.62 4.25
CA TRP A 86 -7.78 1.81 3.26
C TRP A 86 -8.29 1.60 1.83
N ALA A 87 -9.06 0.57 1.58
CA ALA A 87 -9.75 0.36 0.31
C ALA A 87 -11.18 0.92 0.35
N ASN A 88 -11.65 1.44 -0.78
CA ASN A 88 -13.02 1.92 -0.91
C ASN A 88 -14.02 0.76 -0.98
N TYR A 89 -13.64 -0.31 -1.69
CA TYR A 89 -14.46 -1.50 -1.87
C TYR A 89 -13.58 -2.75 -1.95
N ALA A 90 -14.07 -3.84 -1.37
CA ALA A 90 -13.60 -5.19 -1.63
C ALA A 90 -14.73 -5.97 -2.31
N VAL A 91 -14.42 -6.66 -3.41
CA VAL A 91 -15.39 -7.42 -4.21
C VAL A 91 -14.80 -8.78 -4.60
N PRO A 92 -15.63 -9.79 -4.91
CA PRO A 92 -15.13 -11.03 -5.50
C PRO A 92 -14.26 -10.76 -6.73
N ILE A 93 -13.22 -11.55 -6.91
CA ILE A 93 -12.24 -11.33 -8.00
C ILE A 93 -12.90 -11.38 -9.39
N GLU A 94 -13.91 -12.21 -9.56
CA GLU A 94 -14.69 -12.33 -10.79
C GLU A 94 -15.49 -11.07 -11.14
N ASP A 95 -15.84 -10.28 -10.14
CA ASP A 95 -16.61 -9.02 -10.30
C ASP A 95 -15.72 -7.77 -10.38
N LEU A 96 -14.41 -7.90 -10.08
CA LEU A 96 -13.51 -6.77 -9.87
C LEU A 96 -13.44 -5.83 -11.06
N ASP A 97 -13.28 -6.36 -12.27
CA ASP A 97 -13.17 -5.55 -13.48
C ASP A 97 -14.47 -4.81 -13.78
N GLU A 98 -15.60 -5.52 -13.74
CA GLU A 98 -16.90 -4.94 -14.03
C GLU A 98 -17.26 -3.85 -13.02
N PHE A 99 -17.04 -4.13 -11.72
CA PHE A 99 -17.28 -3.18 -10.64
C PHE A 99 -16.43 -1.91 -10.81
N THR A 100 -15.14 -2.07 -11.07
CA THR A 100 -14.21 -0.94 -11.23
C THR A 100 -14.62 -0.06 -12.43
N ILE A 101 -14.98 -0.64 -13.55
CA ILE A 101 -15.44 0.10 -14.72
C ILE A 101 -16.77 0.83 -14.44
N LYS A 102 -17.71 0.16 -13.76
CA LYS A 102 -18.96 0.80 -13.36
C LYS A 102 -18.71 1.98 -12.43
N PHE A 103 -17.80 1.83 -11.46
CA PHE A 103 -17.42 2.91 -10.55
C PHE A 103 -16.77 4.08 -11.32
N ALA A 104 -15.84 3.81 -12.22
CA ALA A 104 -15.20 4.83 -13.05
C ALA A 104 -16.21 5.59 -13.92
N ARG A 105 -17.17 4.89 -14.52
CA ARG A 105 -18.24 5.51 -15.34
C ARG A 105 -19.10 6.47 -14.54
N ARG A 106 -19.35 6.21 -13.24
CA ARG A 106 -20.10 7.15 -12.38
C ARG A 106 -19.39 8.49 -12.25
N MET A 107 -18.05 8.48 -12.13
CA MET A 107 -17.26 9.72 -12.13
C MET A 107 -17.28 10.41 -13.50
N GLY A 108 -17.36 9.64 -14.59
CA GLY A 108 -17.49 10.17 -15.94
C GLY A 108 -18.74 10.98 -16.24
N TYR A 109 -19.76 10.95 -15.37
CA TYR A 109 -20.92 11.84 -15.45
C TYR A 109 -20.68 13.22 -14.83
N ILE A 110 -19.57 13.39 -14.11
CA ILE A 110 -19.19 14.65 -13.47
C ILE A 110 -18.28 15.40 -14.44
N ASP A 111 -18.47 16.70 -14.55
CA ASP A 111 -17.63 17.56 -15.34
C ASP A 111 -16.13 17.42 -14.96
N ASN A 112 -15.26 17.37 -15.97
CA ASN A 112 -13.83 17.14 -15.75
C ASN A 112 -13.14 18.24 -14.96
N GLU A 113 -13.54 19.50 -15.15
CA GLU A 113 -12.96 20.61 -14.39
C GLU A 113 -13.42 20.56 -12.92
N MET A 114 -14.68 20.19 -12.69
CA MET A 114 -15.20 19.98 -11.34
C MET A 114 -14.43 18.87 -10.61
N LEU A 115 -14.16 17.72 -11.27
CA LEU A 115 -13.35 16.65 -10.70
C LEU A 115 -11.93 17.13 -10.37
N MET A 116 -11.31 17.87 -11.28
CA MET A 116 -9.97 18.44 -11.08
C MET A 116 -9.93 19.39 -9.88
N PHE A 117 -10.88 20.31 -9.79
CA PHE A 117 -10.92 21.26 -8.66
C PHE A 117 -11.22 20.57 -7.34
N THR A 118 -12.11 19.58 -7.35
CA THR A 118 -12.43 18.79 -6.15
C THR A 118 -11.19 18.02 -5.68
N LYS A 119 -10.50 17.31 -6.58
CA LYS A 119 -9.26 16.61 -6.24
C LYS A 119 -8.20 17.56 -5.66
N ARG A 120 -8.00 18.73 -6.30
CA ARG A 120 -7.07 19.75 -5.79
C ARG A 120 -7.46 20.24 -4.41
N ALA A 121 -8.74 20.50 -4.16
CA ALA A 121 -9.20 20.97 -2.86
C ALA A 121 -8.93 19.93 -1.77
N VAL A 122 -9.25 18.66 -2.03
CA VAL A 122 -8.99 17.55 -1.10
C VAL A 122 -7.48 17.38 -0.85
N ASN A 123 -6.67 17.32 -1.92
CA ASN A 123 -5.23 17.13 -1.80
C ASN A 123 -4.56 18.26 -1.00
N ARG A 124 -4.99 19.51 -1.20
CA ARG A 124 -4.48 20.64 -0.40
C ARG A 124 -4.77 20.53 1.09
N GLN A 125 -5.89 19.91 1.49
CA GLN A 125 -6.13 19.66 2.91
C GLN A 125 -5.12 18.65 3.47
N TYR A 126 -4.88 17.54 2.78
CA TYR A 126 -3.83 16.58 3.18
C TYR A 126 -2.44 17.22 3.21
N GLU A 127 -2.12 18.08 2.26
CA GLU A 127 -0.85 18.82 2.24
C GLU A 127 -0.75 19.78 3.43
N ALA A 128 -1.81 20.51 3.75
CA ALA A 128 -1.85 21.38 4.93
C ALA A 128 -1.75 20.59 6.26
N MET A 129 -2.19 19.33 6.27
CA MET A 129 -2.02 18.43 7.40
C MET A 129 -0.61 17.82 7.48
N GLY A 130 0.26 18.06 6.50
CA GLY A 130 1.66 17.63 6.53
C GLY A 130 1.94 16.29 5.83
N ILE A 131 1.09 15.82 4.91
CA ILE A 131 1.29 14.51 4.26
C ILE A 131 2.59 14.45 3.47
N ARG A 132 3.00 15.54 2.80
CA ARG A 132 4.24 15.56 2.01
C ARG A 132 5.47 15.40 2.91
N GLU A 133 5.52 16.13 3.99
CA GLU A 133 6.59 16.07 4.97
C GLU A 133 6.64 14.72 5.68
N GLY A 134 5.48 14.20 6.06
CA GLY A 134 5.38 12.88 6.70
C GLY A 134 5.86 11.75 5.80
N LEU A 135 5.51 11.78 4.52
CA LEU A 135 5.97 10.77 3.55
C LEU A 135 7.46 10.95 3.21
N ALA A 136 7.97 12.19 3.11
CA ALA A 136 9.39 12.45 2.87
C ALA A 136 10.28 11.97 4.02
N ALA A 137 9.84 12.13 5.28
CA ALA A 137 10.55 11.61 6.44
C ALA A 137 10.74 10.08 6.38
N GLY A 138 9.78 9.35 5.77
CA GLY A 138 9.92 7.92 5.51
C GLY A 138 11.13 7.57 4.65
N THR A 139 11.35 8.31 3.57
CA THR A 139 12.50 8.12 2.67
C THR A 139 13.84 8.31 3.41
N GLU A 140 13.94 9.31 4.27
CA GLU A 140 15.15 9.55 5.06
C GLU A 140 15.45 8.40 6.03
N ILE A 141 14.43 7.93 6.75
CA ILE A 141 14.54 6.79 7.67
C ILE A 141 14.85 5.50 6.90
N GLN A 142 14.24 5.31 5.74
CA GLN A 142 14.53 4.17 4.86
C GLN A 142 16.02 4.14 4.46
N ALA A 143 16.58 5.27 4.05
CA ALA A 143 17.99 5.37 3.68
C ALA A 143 18.92 4.99 4.84
N LEU A 144 18.58 5.34 6.08
CA LEU A 144 19.31 4.90 7.27
C LEU A 144 19.13 3.39 7.51
N SER A 145 17.91 2.87 7.36
CA SER A 145 17.60 1.46 7.60
C SER A 145 18.31 0.52 6.62
N ALA A 146 18.58 0.96 5.39
CA ALA A 146 19.28 0.18 4.37
C ALA A 146 20.77 -0.11 4.70
N ARG A 147 21.34 0.59 5.68
CA ARG A 147 22.73 0.40 6.10
C ARG A 147 22.92 -0.70 7.16
N ARG A 148 21.84 -1.36 7.59
CA ARG A 148 21.91 -2.41 8.62
C ARG A 148 22.46 -3.71 8.03
N ASP A 149 23.07 -4.53 8.89
CA ASP A 149 23.61 -5.85 8.52
C ASP A 149 22.54 -6.77 7.93
N ALA A 150 21.32 -6.74 8.47
CA ALA A 150 20.20 -7.52 7.96
C ALA A 150 19.85 -7.20 6.50
N ALA A 151 19.94 -5.92 6.08
CA ALA A 151 19.72 -5.54 4.67
C ALA A 151 20.84 -6.06 3.77
N SER A 152 22.09 -6.06 4.25
CA SER A 152 23.24 -6.64 3.56
C SER A 152 23.11 -8.16 3.45
N GLU A 153 22.66 -8.82 4.50
CA GLU A 153 22.41 -10.27 4.53
C GLU A 153 21.31 -10.68 3.53
N TRP A 154 20.21 -9.90 3.45
CA TRP A 154 19.19 -10.11 2.43
C TRP A 154 19.78 -10.09 1.02
N GLY A 155 20.56 -9.04 0.69
CA GLY A 155 21.20 -8.89 -0.62
C GLY A 155 22.16 -10.04 -0.94
N ARG A 156 22.93 -10.50 0.06
CA ARG A 156 23.81 -11.66 -0.07
C ARG A 156 23.01 -12.92 -0.38
N ARG A 157 21.96 -13.23 0.38
CA ARG A 157 21.14 -14.42 0.18
C ARG A 157 20.45 -14.44 -1.18
N VAL A 158 19.93 -13.31 -1.63
CA VAL A 158 19.31 -13.23 -2.98
C VAL A 158 20.34 -13.58 -4.05
N ARG A 159 21.57 -13.07 -3.93
CA ARG A 159 22.64 -13.29 -4.91
C ARG A 159 23.19 -14.70 -4.87
N ASP A 160 23.47 -15.21 -3.68
CA ASP A 160 24.22 -16.45 -3.48
C ASP A 160 23.30 -17.70 -3.42
N ASP A 161 22.12 -17.58 -2.78
CA ASP A 161 21.20 -18.68 -2.51
C ASP A 161 19.91 -18.62 -3.35
N GLY A 162 19.70 -17.50 -4.06
CA GLY A 162 18.53 -17.24 -4.89
C GLY A 162 17.33 -16.66 -4.11
N LEU A 163 16.42 -16.05 -4.86
CA LEU A 163 15.27 -15.32 -4.29
C LEU A 163 14.37 -16.20 -3.40
N LYS A 164 14.11 -17.45 -3.80
CA LYS A 164 13.23 -18.36 -3.05
C LYS A 164 13.79 -18.66 -1.65
N SER A 165 15.08 -18.91 -1.54
CA SER A 165 15.77 -19.15 -0.27
C SER A 165 15.78 -17.91 0.62
N ALA A 166 16.03 -16.74 0.01
CA ALA A 166 16.03 -15.48 0.73
C ALA A 166 14.61 -15.14 1.28
N LEU A 167 13.55 -15.39 0.51
CA LEU A 167 12.16 -15.22 0.96
C LEU A 167 11.84 -16.17 2.11
N GLU A 168 12.27 -17.44 2.02
CA GLU A 168 12.06 -18.41 3.09
C GLU A 168 12.76 -17.99 4.39
N TRP A 169 14.00 -17.53 4.29
CA TRP A 169 14.73 -17.00 5.43
C TRP A 169 14.04 -15.78 6.06
N ARG A 170 13.52 -14.87 5.24
CA ARG A 170 12.85 -13.66 5.73
C ARG A 170 11.48 -13.96 6.35
N ASP A 171 10.65 -14.77 5.67
CA ASP A 171 9.24 -14.95 5.99
C ASP A 171 8.94 -16.21 6.79
N GLY A 172 9.86 -17.19 6.79
CA GLY A 172 9.71 -18.47 7.49
C GLY A 172 9.33 -18.32 8.97
N PRO A 173 10.02 -17.47 9.75
CA PRO A 173 9.71 -17.26 11.17
C PRO A 173 8.30 -16.70 11.44
N PHE A 174 7.62 -16.15 10.42
CA PHE A 174 6.30 -15.50 10.57
C PHE A 174 5.13 -16.38 10.15
N ARG A 175 5.38 -17.62 9.71
CA ARG A 175 4.32 -18.48 9.13
C ARG A 175 3.29 -18.96 10.13
N ASP A 176 3.72 -19.21 11.37
CA ASP A 176 2.86 -19.79 12.40
C ASP A 176 1.78 -18.81 12.90
N PHE A 177 1.95 -17.53 12.61
CA PHE A 177 1.00 -16.49 13.01
C PHE A 177 -0.10 -16.26 11.98
N ARG A 178 0.17 -16.60 10.70
CA ARG A 178 -0.81 -16.44 9.61
C ARG A 178 -1.93 -17.45 9.75
N GLY A 179 -3.17 -16.98 9.74
CA GLY A 179 -4.35 -17.82 9.71
C GLY A 179 -4.93 -18.19 11.07
N VAL A 180 -4.33 -17.73 12.16
CA VAL A 180 -4.93 -17.95 13.50
C VAL A 180 -6.06 -16.96 13.76
N TYR A 181 -6.07 -15.82 13.08
CA TYR A 181 -7.01 -14.72 13.29
C TYR A 181 -7.66 -14.17 12.01
N ASP A 182 -7.48 -14.88 10.88
CA ASP A 182 -8.16 -14.54 9.62
C ASP A 182 -9.59 -15.09 9.56
#